data_2082f4c13a06911f25ed92784050881c
#
_entry.id   2082f4c13a06911f25ed92784050881c
#
_cell.length_a   1.000
_cell.length_b   1.000
_cell.length_c   1.000
_cell.angle_alpha   90.00
_cell.angle_beta   90.00
_cell.angle_gamma   90.00
#
_symmetry.space_group_name_H-M   'P 1'
#
loop_
_entity.id
_entity.type
_entity.pdbx_description
1 polymer ?
#
loop_
_entity_poly.entity_id
_entity_poly.type
_entity_poly.pdbx_seq_one_letter_code
_entity_poly.pdbx_strand_id
1 'polypeptide(L)'
;MSKRAVILAGGKGTRLKPYTISLPKPLVPVGDMPILEIIIRQLTKSGFDHITITINHMADIIRAYCGDGSKWRIKIDYSLEDKPLSTMGPLKLIKDLPEDFLVMNGDVLTDLDFNSFYEDHVKSQDIFTISAYSRDQKVDYGVLEVGNGNKLVNFVEKPVTRYNVSMGVYMANKKILDYIPENQLYGFDHLMLDLIRFHNPATVKVHSGYWLDIGRPDDYEKACKDVEEKKIRI
;
A
#
# COMPACT_ATOMS: atom_id res chain seq x y z
N MET A 1 17.22 -12.19 12.06
CA MET A 1 16.62 -10.93 12.54
C MET A 1 15.12 -11.02 12.35
N SER A 2 14.34 -10.52 13.30
CA SER A 2 12.88 -10.47 13.18
C SER A 2 12.47 -9.51 12.06
N LYS A 3 11.62 -9.95 11.12
CA LYS A 3 11.09 -9.10 10.04
C LYS A 3 9.70 -8.63 10.42
N ARG A 4 9.52 -7.31 10.52
CA ARG A 4 8.22 -6.71 10.89
C ARG A 4 7.56 -6.01 9.72
N ALA A 5 6.25 -6.16 9.60
CA ALA A 5 5.42 -5.42 8.67
C ALA A 5 4.40 -4.55 9.40
N VAL A 6 4.11 -3.37 8.87
CA VAL A 6 3.01 -2.50 9.30
C VAL A 6 1.96 -2.48 8.20
N ILE A 7 0.75 -2.92 8.51
CA ILE A 7 -0.38 -2.92 7.57
C ILE A 7 -1.30 -1.75 7.91
N LEU A 8 -1.52 -0.86 6.95
CA LEU A 8 -2.36 0.32 7.08
C LEU A 8 -3.83 -0.06 6.84
N ALA A 9 -4.63 -0.15 7.90
CA ALA A 9 -6.01 -0.63 7.86
C ALA A 9 -7.03 0.35 8.48
N GLY A 10 -6.63 1.59 8.79
CA GLY A 10 -7.50 2.60 9.44
C GLY A 10 -8.51 3.29 8.51
N GLY A 11 -8.47 3.05 7.21
CA GLY A 11 -9.30 3.73 6.22
C GLY A 11 -10.78 3.34 6.25
N LYS A 12 -11.69 4.30 6.02
CA LYS A 12 -13.16 4.08 5.99
C LYS A 12 -13.67 3.29 4.77
N GLY A 13 -12.88 3.15 3.71
CA GLY A 13 -13.25 2.41 2.50
C GLY A 13 -14.48 2.93 1.75
N THR A 14 -14.80 4.23 1.84
CA THR A 14 -16.05 4.82 1.33
C THR A 14 -16.27 4.65 -0.18
N ARG A 15 -15.20 4.54 -0.95
CA ARG A 15 -15.27 4.32 -2.41
C ARG A 15 -15.66 2.90 -2.81
N LEU A 16 -15.55 1.94 -1.86
CA LEU A 16 -15.87 0.52 -2.07
C LEU A 16 -17.28 0.16 -1.55
N LYS A 17 -18.12 1.15 -1.24
CA LYS A 17 -19.52 0.86 -0.90
C LYS A 17 -20.24 0.18 -2.08
N PRO A 18 -21.18 -0.78 -1.81
CA PRO A 18 -21.78 -1.11 -0.51
C PRO A 18 -21.00 -2.11 0.35
N TYR A 19 -19.92 -2.74 -0.14
CA TYR A 19 -19.18 -3.80 0.54
C TYR A 19 -18.63 -3.38 1.92
N THR A 20 -18.31 -2.09 2.08
CA THR A 20 -17.70 -1.52 3.30
C THR A 20 -18.72 -0.85 4.23
N ILE A 21 -20.00 -1.16 4.12
CA ILE A 21 -21.04 -0.65 5.05
C ILE A 21 -20.94 -1.39 6.39
N SER A 22 -20.76 -2.70 6.36
CA SER A 22 -20.74 -3.58 7.55
C SER A 22 -19.41 -4.29 7.80
N LEU A 23 -18.47 -4.18 6.87
CA LEU A 23 -17.14 -4.77 6.98
C LEU A 23 -16.05 -3.70 6.77
N PRO A 24 -14.97 -3.73 7.55
CA PRO A 24 -13.81 -2.89 7.24
C PRO A 24 -13.19 -3.35 5.91
N LYS A 25 -12.72 -2.40 5.10
CA LYS A 25 -12.19 -2.65 3.75
C LYS A 25 -11.20 -3.83 3.67
N PRO A 26 -10.22 -3.97 4.59
CA PRO A 26 -9.28 -5.10 4.53
C PRO A 26 -9.91 -6.47 4.75
N LEU A 27 -11.12 -6.53 5.30
CA LEU A 27 -11.85 -7.79 5.51
C LEU A 27 -12.87 -8.10 4.41
N VAL A 28 -12.95 -7.30 3.36
CA VAL A 28 -13.75 -7.65 2.17
C VAL A 28 -13.12 -8.89 1.53
N PRO A 29 -13.91 -9.97 1.30
CA PRO A 29 -13.36 -11.22 0.78
C PRO A 29 -13.07 -11.13 -0.72
N VAL A 30 -11.95 -11.71 -1.14
CA VAL A 30 -11.63 -11.96 -2.55
C VAL A 30 -11.44 -13.47 -2.70
N GLY A 31 -12.31 -14.11 -3.47
CA GLY A 31 -12.47 -15.56 -3.40
C GLY A 31 -12.96 -15.98 -2.01
N ASP A 32 -12.30 -16.95 -1.41
CA ASP A 32 -12.70 -17.53 -0.12
C ASP A 32 -12.06 -16.84 1.10
N MET A 33 -11.23 -15.81 0.90
CA MET A 33 -10.46 -15.20 1.99
C MET A 33 -10.53 -13.67 1.95
N PRO A 34 -10.57 -13.01 3.13
CA PRO A 34 -10.39 -11.56 3.22
C PRO A 34 -9.03 -11.13 2.67
N ILE A 35 -8.99 -9.92 2.06
CA ILE A 35 -7.74 -9.34 1.53
C ILE A 35 -6.64 -9.34 2.60
N LEU A 36 -6.97 -8.94 3.82
CA LEU A 36 -6.03 -8.88 4.94
C LEU A 36 -5.44 -10.26 5.27
N GLU A 37 -6.23 -11.33 5.20
CA GLU A 37 -5.72 -12.68 5.41
C GLU A 37 -4.75 -13.10 4.32
N ILE A 38 -5.05 -12.79 3.05
CA ILE A 38 -4.15 -13.03 1.93
C ILE A 38 -2.79 -12.37 2.20
N ILE A 39 -2.81 -11.09 2.58
CA ILE A 39 -1.59 -10.32 2.91
C ILE A 39 -0.82 -10.98 4.06
N ILE A 40 -1.50 -11.33 5.16
CA ILE A 40 -0.86 -11.97 6.33
C ILE A 40 -0.18 -13.28 5.93
N ARG A 41 -0.85 -14.12 5.13
CA ARG A 41 -0.29 -15.40 4.67
C ARG A 41 0.93 -15.20 3.75
N GLN A 42 0.88 -14.22 2.85
CA GLN A 42 2.00 -13.88 1.98
C GLN A 42 3.21 -13.37 2.77
N LEU A 43 3.00 -12.49 3.74
CA LEU A 43 4.06 -11.97 4.62
C LEU A 43 4.67 -13.10 5.47
N THR A 44 3.84 -13.95 6.07
CA THR A 44 4.31 -15.11 6.85
C THR A 44 5.16 -16.05 5.99
N LYS A 45 4.70 -16.35 4.77
CA LYS A 45 5.45 -17.18 3.81
C LYS A 45 6.78 -16.53 3.39
N SER A 46 6.85 -15.20 3.38
CA SER A 46 8.05 -14.42 3.06
C SER A 46 8.98 -14.22 4.27
N GLY A 47 8.72 -14.92 5.39
CA GLY A 47 9.57 -14.93 6.58
C GLY A 47 9.38 -13.74 7.52
N PHE A 48 8.26 -12.99 7.39
CA PHE A 48 7.88 -12.02 8.41
C PHE A 48 7.27 -12.78 9.61
N ASP A 49 7.68 -12.38 10.80
CA ASP A 49 7.28 -13.02 12.07
C ASP A 49 6.46 -12.09 12.98
N HIS A 50 6.33 -10.80 12.59
CA HIS A 50 5.60 -9.81 13.36
C HIS A 50 4.88 -8.82 12.43
N ILE A 51 3.58 -8.62 12.65
CA ILE A 51 2.75 -7.65 11.95
C ILE A 51 2.14 -6.69 12.96
N THR A 52 2.22 -5.39 12.70
CA THR A 52 1.41 -4.37 13.38
C THR A 52 0.33 -3.89 12.42
N ILE A 53 -0.92 -3.97 12.83
CA ILE A 53 -2.04 -3.45 12.03
C ILE A 53 -2.45 -2.10 12.61
N THR A 54 -2.34 -1.02 11.81
CA THR A 54 -2.90 0.27 12.20
C THR A 54 -4.40 0.26 11.96
N ILE A 55 -5.18 0.57 12.97
CA ILE A 55 -6.64 0.46 12.96
C ILE A 55 -7.30 1.74 13.46
N ASN A 56 -8.49 2.04 12.93
CA ASN A 56 -9.34 3.15 13.35
C ASN A 56 -10.81 2.73 13.22
N HIS A 57 -11.39 2.90 12.03
CA HIS A 57 -12.78 2.55 11.75
C HIS A 57 -12.99 1.04 11.80
N MET A 58 -14.02 0.59 12.55
CA MET A 58 -14.34 -0.83 12.75
C MET A 58 -13.17 -1.67 13.31
N ALA A 59 -12.34 -1.07 14.17
CA ALA A 59 -11.16 -1.69 14.76
C ALA A 59 -11.45 -3.03 15.43
N ASP A 60 -12.60 -3.14 16.14
CA ASP A 60 -12.95 -4.34 16.88
C ASP A 60 -13.24 -5.53 15.96
N ILE A 61 -13.76 -5.29 14.76
CA ILE A 61 -14.00 -6.35 13.77
C ILE A 61 -12.66 -6.90 13.27
N ILE A 62 -11.69 -6.03 12.99
CA ILE A 62 -10.34 -6.45 12.58
C ILE A 62 -9.68 -7.24 13.70
N ARG A 63 -9.76 -6.76 14.96
CA ARG A 63 -9.20 -7.45 16.13
C ARG A 63 -9.85 -8.82 16.34
N ALA A 64 -11.18 -8.89 16.25
CA ALA A 64 -11.90 -10.15 16.40
C ALA A 64 -11.51 -11.18 15.32
N TYR A 65 -11.30 -10.72 14.08
CA TYR A 65 -10.89 -11.59 12.99
C TYR A 65 -9.43 -12.05 13.11
N CYS A 66 -8.49 -11.14 13.35
CA CYS A 66 -7.07 -11.45 13.32
C CYS A 66 -6.54 -12.04 14.63
N GLY A 67 -7.13 -11.66 15.79
CA GLY A 67 -6.64 -12.08 17.10
C GLY A 67 -5.18 -11.62 17.34
N ASP A 68 -4.40 -12.49 17.93
CA ASP A 68 -2.97 -12.30 18.17
C ASP A 68 -2.08 -12.84 17.03
N GLY A 69 -2.69 -13.37 15.96
CA GLY A 69 -1.99 -13.95 14.81
C GLY A 69 -1.57 -15.40 14.96
N SER A 70 -1.80 -16.04 16.10
CA SER A 70 -1.38 -17.41 16.40
C SER A 70 -1.90 -18.44 15.37
N LYS A 71 -3.10 -18.22 14.82
CA LYS A 71 -3.69 -19.07 13.76
C LYS A 71 -2.88 -19.11 12.47
N TRP A 72 -2.03 -18.11 12.22
CA TRP A 72 -1.12 -18.05 11.08
C TRP A 72 0.36 -18.20 11.49
N ARG A 73 0.63 -18.49 12.78
CA ARG A 73 1.99 -18.64 13.33
C ARG A 73 2.83 -17.37 13.18
N ILE A 74 2.21 -16.20 13.30
CA ILE A 74 2.84 -14.89 13.28
C ILE A 74 2.30 -14.07 14.45
N LYS A 75 3.13 -13.19 15.01
CA LYS A 75 2.65 -12.26 16.04
C LYS A 75 1.92 -11.10 15.38
N ILE A 76 0.71 -10.79 15.86
CA ILE A 76 -0.05 -9.60 15.45
C ILE A 76 -0.29 -8.70 16.65
N ASP A 77 0.06 -7.43 16.53
CA ASP A 77 -0.36 -6.36 17.44
C ASP A 77 -1.07 -5.23 16.68
N TYR A 78 -1.61 -4.28 17.43
CA TYR A 78 -2.47 -3.25 16.87
C TYR A 78 -2.04 -1.87 17.35
N SER A 79 -1.99 -0.92 16.43
CA SER A 79 -1.83 0.50 16.70
C SER A 79 -3.15 1.21 16.43
N LEU A 80 -3.79 1.73 17.47
CA LEU A 80 -5.08 2.43 17.37
C LEU A 80 -4.84 3.91 17.11
N GLU A 81 -5.48 4.43 16.06
CA GLU A 81 -5.53 5.85 15.76
C GLU A 81 -6.79 6.46 16.41
N ASP A 82 -6.64 7.42 17.34
CA ASP A 82 -7.77 8.14 17.94
C ASP A 82 -8.42 9.12 16.96
N LYS A 83 -7.67 9.57 15.97
CA LYS A 83 -8.10 10.42 14.86
C LYS A 83 -7.38 10.06 13.58
N PRO A 84 -7.94 10.40 12.39
CA PRO A 84 -7.27 10.12 11.12
C PRO A 84 -5.91 10.83 11.04
N LEU A 85 -4.83 10.05 10.82
CA LEU A 85 -3.46 10.54 10.67
C LEU A 85 -2.91 10.38 9.24
N SER A 86 -3.74 9.96 8.28
CA SER A 86 -3.35 9.60 6.92
C SER A 86 -2.47 8.34 6.85
N THR A 87 -1.64 8.17 5.82
CA THR A 87 -0.92 6.90 5.58
C THR A 87 0.38 6.77 6.36
N MET A 88 1.13 7.84 6.60
CA MET A 88 2.43 7.77 7.29
C MET A 88 2.36 8.21 8.75
N GLY A 89 1.42 9.09 9.11
CA GLY A 89 1.24 9.55 10.49
C GLY A 89 1.08 8.44 11.53
N PRO A 90 0.34 7.35 11.24
CA PRO A 90 0.17 6.22 12.18
C PRO A 90 1.47 5.54 12.59
N LEU A 91 2.52 5.59 11.76
CA LEU A 91 3.83 5.00 12.06
C LEU A 91 4.47 5.62 13.31
N LYS A 92 4.21 6.91 13.58
CA LYS A 92 4.72 7.61 14.76
C LYS A 92 4.13 7.11 16.08
N LEU A 93 2.96 6.44 16.03
CA LEU A 93 2.33 5.84 17.21
C LEU A 93 2.98 4.53 17.65
N ILE A 94 3.75 3.88 16.75
CA ILE A 94 4.38 2.59 17.00
C ILE A 94 5.78 2.81 17.57
N LYS A 95 5.96 2.58 18.88
CA LYS A 95 7.19 2.96 19.60
C LYS A 95 8.36 2.00 19.40
N ASP A 96 8.08 0.74 19.11
CA ASP A 96 9.05 -0.37 19.09
C ASP A 96 9.36 -0.88 17.67
N LEU A 97 9.24 -0.02 16.65
CA LEU A 97 9.61 -0.38 15.28
C LEU A 97 11.10 -0.77 15.19
N PRO A 98 11.44 -1.85 14.46
CA PRO A 98 12.83 -2.22 14.18
C PRO A 98 13.50 -1.18 13.26
N GLU A 99 14.80 -1.35 13.01
CA GLU A 99 15.56 -0.45 12.13
C GLU A 99 14.95 -0.39 10.73
N ASP A 100 14.65 -1.55 10.14
CA ASP A 100 14.02 -1.66 8.83
C ASP A 100 12.72 -2.47 8.94
N PHE A 101 11.67 -1.99 8.31
CA PHE A 101 10.34 -2.61 8.33
C PHE A 101 9.58 -2.36 7.04
N LEU A 102 8.67 -3.28 6.74
CA LEU A 102 7.75 -3.11 5.62
C LEU A 102 6.53 -2.30 6.05
N VAL A 103 6.06 -1.42 5.17
CA VAL A 103 4.77 -0.70 5.32
C VAL A 103 3.94 -0.99 4.09
N MET A 104 2.67 -1.38 4.26
CA MET A 104 1.78 -1.59 3.13
C MET A 104 0.32 -1.25 3.42
N ASN A 105 -0.39 -0.90 2.37
CA ASN A 105 -1.84 -0.71 2.44
C ASN A 105 -2.54 -2.07 2.62
N GLY A 106 -3.59 -2.10 3.44
CA GLY A 106 -4.36 -3.31 3.74
C GLY A 106 -5.37 -3.74 2.66
N ASP A 107 -5.25 -3.20 1.45
CA ASP A 107 -6.17 -3.40 0.31
C ASP A 107 -5.44 -3.73 -1.00
N VAL A 108 -4.15 -4.07 -0.92
CA VAL A 108 -3.29 -4.39 -2.06
C VAL A 108 -3.18 -5.90 -2.26
N LEU A 109 -3.46 -6.36 -3.48
CA LEU A 109 -3.12 -7.71 -3.94
C LEU A 109 -1.92 -7.64 -4.87
N THR A 110 -0.89 -8.46 -4.60
CA THR A 110 0.33 -8.49 -5.40
C THR A 110 1.04 -9.83 -5.28
N ASP A 111 1.84 -10.17 -6.29
CA ASP A 111 2.79 -11.29 -6.27
C ASP A 111 4.23 -10.82 -6.01
N LEU A 112 4.39 -9.61 -5.44
CA LEU A 112 5.70 -9.08 -5.05
C LEU A 112 6.40 -10.04 -4.08
N ASP A 113 7.64 -10.39 -4.37
CA ASP A 113 8.49 -11.11 -3.44
C ASP A 113 8.91 -10.18 -2.27
N PHE A 114 8.13 -10.23 -1.19
CA PHE A 114 8.38 -9.40 -0.01
C PHE A 114 9.72 -9.70 0.66
N ASN A 115 10.21 -10.95 0.57
CA ASN A 115 11.52 -11.29 1.13
C ASN A 115 12.65 -10.61 0.36
N SER A 116 12.65 -10.75 -0.97
CA SER A 116 13.64 -10.10 -1.83
C SER A 116 13.57 -8.57 -1.71
N PHE A 117 12.36 -8.01 -1.66
CA PHE A 117 12.14 -6.56 -1.50
C PHE A 117 12.72 -6.03 -0.19
N TYR A 118 12.54 -6.79 0.92
CA TYR A 118 13.13 -6.48 2.22
C TYR A 118 14.66 -6.55 2.19
N GLU A 119 15.22 -7.66 1.69
CA GLU A 119 16.67 -7.88 1.68
C GLU A 119 17.41 -6.86 0.82
N ASP A 120 16.83 -6.50 -0.31
CA ASP A 120 17.38 -5.47 -1.18
C ASP A 120 17.43 -4.10 -0.51
N HIS A 121 16.36 -3.71 0.22
CA HIS A 121 16.32 -2.46 0.96
C HIS A 121 17.39 -2.41 2.07
N VAL A 122 17.49 -3.47 2.87
CA VAL A 122 18.50 -3.57 3.93
C VAL A 122 19.91 -3.50 3.36
N LYS A 123 20.15 -4.17 2.22
CA LYS A 123 21.45 -4.17 1.55
C LYS A 123 21.83 -2.81 0.98
N SER A 124 20.86 -2.07 0.41
CA SER A 124 21.11 -0.74 -0.17
C SER A 124 21.26 0.34 0.90
N GLN A 125 20.80 0.08 2.15
CA GLN A 125 20.78 1.05 3.24
C GLN A 125 19.97 2.32 2.92
N ASP A 126 18.96 2.18 2.07
CA ASP A 126 18.06 3.27 1.72
C ASP A 126 17.22 3.69 2.95
N ILE A 127 16.87 4.98 3.02
CA ILE A 127 15.96 5.45 4.07
C ILE A 127 14.51 5.03 3.80
N PHE A 128 14.14 4.96 2.51
CA PHE A 128 12.82 4.57 2.07
C PHE A 128 12.86 3.98 0.66
N THR A 129 12.20 2.85 0.44
CA THR A 129 12.08 2.21 -0.87
C THR A 129 10.62 2.03 -1.23
N ILE A 130 10.25 2.47 -2.42
CA ILE A 130 8.89 2.43 -2.96
C ILE A 130 8.81 1.30 -3.97
N SER A 131 7.86 0.37 -3.81
CA SER A 131 7.47 -0.48 -4.92
C SER A 131 6.58 0.31 -5.88
N ALA A 132 6.88 0.27 -7.16
CA ALA A 132 6.16 0.98 -8.20
C ALA A 132 5.69 0.03 -9.30
N TYR A 133 4.59 0.39 -9.94
CA TYR A 133 4.03 -0.34 -11.07
C TYR A 133 3.93 0.57 -12.29
N SER A 134 4.37 0.07 -13.47
CA SER A 134 4.22 0.83 -14.71
C SER A 134 2.79 0.73 -15.23
N ARG A 135 2.11 1.86 -15.31
CA ARG A 135 0.72 1.97 -15.76
C ARG A 135 0.61 2.85 -16.99
N ASP A 136 -0.05 2.33 -18.02
CA ASP A 136 -0.36 3.09 -19.22
C ASP A 136 -1.71 3.81 -19.04
N GLN A 137 -1.71 5.12 -19.28
CA GLN A 137 -2.92 5.95 -19.34
C GLN A 137 -3.17 6.32 -20.79
N LYS A 138 -4.27 5.83 -21.33
CA LYS A 138 -4.72 6.10 -22.69
C LYS A 138 -5.76 7.22 -22.68
N VAL A 139 -5.59 8.18 -23.57
CA VAL A 139 -6.64 9.15 -23.90
C VAL A 139 -7.32 8.66 -25.18
N ASP A 140 -8.64 8.41 -25.12
CA ASP A 140 -9.37 7.82 -26.24
C ASP A 140 -9.78 8.83 -27.34
N TYR A 141 -9.24 10.05 -27.27
CA TYR A 141 -9.49 11.17 -28.18
C TYR A 141 -8.20 11.73 -28.76
N GLY A 142 -8.31 12.46 -29.87
CA GLY A 142 -7.21 13.30 -30.35
C GLY A 142 -6.94 14.44 -29.36
N VAL A 143 -5.69 14.58 -28.93
CA VAL A 143 -5.24 15.64 -28.01
C VAL A 143 -4.73 16.82 -28.84
N LEU A 144 -5.28 18.00 -28.56
CA LEU A 144 -4.94 19.25 -29.23
C LEU A 144 -4.03 20.09 -28.33
N GLU A 145 -2.91 20.56 -28.86
CA GLU A 145 -2.11 21.58 -28.19
C GLU A 145 -2.40 22.95 -28.85
N VAL A 146 -2.84 23.89 -28.03
CA VAL A 146 -3.29 25.20 -28.52
C VAL A 146 -2.29 26.27 -28.09
N GLY A 147 -1.72 26.97 -29.07
CA GLY A 147 -0.80 28.08 -28.88
C GLY A 147 -1.49 29.44 -28.85
N ASN A 148 -0.70 30.50 -29.02
CA ASN A 148 -1.18 31.87 -29.00
C ASN A 148 -2.22 32.12 -30.07
N GLY A 149 -3.27 32.90 -29.75
CA GLY A 149 -4.34 33.25 -30.66
C GLY A 149 -5.26 32.07 -31.04
N ASN A 150 -5.37 31.07 -30.15
CA ASN A 150 -6.20 29.86 -30.35
C ASN A 150 -5.81 29.06 -31.60
N LYS A 151 -4.54 29.10 -32.00
CA LYS A 151 -4.03 28.31 -33.12
C LYS A 151 -3.63 26.92 -32.69
N LEU A 152 -4.05 25.89 -33.48
CA LEU A 152 -3.54 24.54 -33.28
C LEU A 152 -2.05 24.49 -33.61
N VAL A 153 -1.23 24.05 -32.64
CA VAL A 153 0.23 23.92 -32.78
C VAL A 153 0.70 22.47 -32.81
N ASN A 154 -0.08 21.56 -32.21
CA ASN A 154 0.24 20.14 -32.24
C ASN A 154 -1.03 19.29 -32.11
N PHE A 155 -0.98 18.07 -32.65
CA PHE A 155 -2.06 17.09 -32.57
C PHE A 155 -1.50 15.69 -32.39
N VAL A 156 -2.04 14.95 -31.39
CA VAL A 156 -1.65 13.55 -31.14
C VAL A 156 -2.92 12.72 -31.03
N GLU A 157 -3.09 11.75 -31.92
CA GLU A 157 -4.25 10.85 -31.93
C GLU A 157 -4.09 9.77 -30.87
N LYS A 158 -5.03 9.71 -29.92
CA LYS A 158 -5.15 8.67 -28.87
C LYS A 158 -3.82 8.39 -28.17
N PRO A 159 -3.16 9.39 -27.57
CA PRO A 159 -1.86 9.20 -26.95
C PRO A 159 -1.96 8.23 -25.76
N VAL A 160 -0.88 7.46 -25.58
CA VAL A 160 -0.67 6.62 -24.41
C VAL A 160 0.53 7.17 -23.65
N THR A 161 0.31 7.56 -22.41
CA THR A 161 1.38 8.01 -21.51
C THR A 161 1.62 6.98 -20.44
N ARG A 162 2.89 6.61 -20.23
CA ARG A 162 3.30 5.66 -19.20
C ARG A 162 3.75 6.37 -17.95
N TYR A 163 3.21 5.93 -16.80
CA TYR A 163 3.58 6.44 -15.48
C TYR A 163 4.02 5.28 -14.57
N ASN A 164 5.03 5.54 -13.73
CA ASN A 164 5.30 4.68 -12.58
C ASN A 164 4.46 5.18 -11.41
N VAL A 165 3.55 4.34 -10.93
CA VAL A 165 2.66 4.66 -9.81
C VAL A 165 3.06 3.85 -8.58
N SER A 166 2.89 4.41 -7.38
CA SER A 166 3.13 3.69 -6.13
C SER A 166 2.15 2.52 -6.00
N MET A 167 2.67 1.36 -5.60
CA MET A 167 1.88 0.16 -5.36
C MET A 167 1.22 0.14 -3.97
N GLY A 168 1.57 1.08 -3.09
CA GLY A 168 1.13 1.03 -1.69
C GLY A 168 1.88 0.00 -0.85
N VAL A 169 3.09 -0.38 -1.27
CA VAL A 169 4.02 -1.26 -0.55
C VAL A 169 5.38 -0.59 -0.49
N TYR A 170 5.94 -0.50 0.69
CA TYR A 170 7.16 0.26 0.97
C TYR A 170 8.09 -0.50 1.91
N MET A 171 9.38 -0.28 1.78
CA MET A 171 10.33 -0.54 2.85
C MET A 171 10.77 0.78 3.46
N ALA A 172 10.89 0.81 4.76
CA ALA A 172 11.21 2.00 5.52
C ALA A 172 12.30 1.71 6.57
N ASN A 173 13.30 2.57 6.63
CA ASN A 173 14.20 2.64 7.77
C ASN A 173 13.57 3.52 8.86
N LYS A 174 13.78 3.17 10.12
CA LYS A 174 13.22 3.88 11.29
C LYS A 174 13.50 5.40 11.29
N LYS A 175 14.55 5.84 10.63
CA LYS A 175 14.88 7.28 10.49
C LYS A 175 13.80 8.10 9.79
N ILE A 176 12.89 7.46 9.03
CA ILE A 176 11.76 8.18 8.42
C ILE A 176 10.83 8.81 9.47
N LEU A 177 10.83 8.26 10.69
CA LEU A 177 10.00 8.79 11.77
C LEU A 177 10.40 10.23 12.17
N ASP A 178 11.63 10.65 11.89
CA ASP A 178 12.09 12.01 12.18
C ASP A 178 11.41 13.05 11.28
N TYR A 179 10.91 12.64 10.11
CA TYR A 179 10.14 13.49 9.19
C TYR A 179 8.66 13.58 9.59
N ILE A 180 8.15 12.60 10.33
CA ILE A 180 6.72 12.50 10.65
C ILE A 180 6.42 13.31 11.91
N PRO A 181 5.59 14.37 11.83
CA PRO A 181 5.20 15.15 12.99
C PRO A 181 4.30 14.35 13.93
N GLU A 182 4.43 14.59 15.24
CA GLU A 182 3.60 13.91 16.23
C GLU A 182 2.15 14.35 16.14
N ASN A 183 1.26 13.34 16.13
CA ASN A 183 -0.19 13.54 16.24
C ASN A 183 -0.78 14.52 15.19
N GLN A 184 -0.24 14.51 13.97
CA GLN A 184 -0.70 15.33 12.86
C GLN A 184 -1.02 14.44 11.65
N LEU A 185 -1.90 14.95 10.78
CA LEU A 185 -2.19 14.30 9.51
C LEU A 185 -0.96 14.40 8.60
N TYR A 186 -0.38 13.25 8.27
CA TYR A 186 0.82 13.17 7.45
C TYR A 186 0.74 11.96 6.51
N GLY A 187 0.63 12.24 5.21
CA GLY A 187 0.45 11.24 4.16
C GLY A 187 1.77 10.81 3.51
N PHE A 188 1.67 9.83 2.64
CA PHE A 188 2.77 9.39 1.78
C PHE A 188 3.31 10.53 0.92
N ASP A 189 2.42 11.36 0.37
CA ASP A 189 2.74 12.55 -0.42
C ASP A 189 3.60 13.55 0.36
N HIS A 190 3.25 13.83 1.60
CA HIS A 190 4.04 14.70 2.49
C HIS A 190 5.46 14.14 2.70
N LEU A 191 5.55 12.84 3.03
CA LEU A 191 6.85 12.19 3.22
C LEU A 191 7.72 12.28 1.96
N MET A 192 7.16 12.01 0.78
CA MET A 192 7.90 12.06 -0.47
C MET A 192 8.44 13.46 -0.77
N LEU A 193 7.61 14.49 -0.58
CA LEU A 193 8.02 15.88 -0.78
C LEU A 193 9.11 16.31 0.21
N ASP A 194 9.00 15.90 1.47
CA ASP A 194 10.00 16.21 2.48
C ASP A 194 11.32 15.47 2.20
N LEU A 195 11.30 14.18 1.84
CA LEU A 195 12.50 13.44 1.48
C LEU A 195 13.25 14.08 0.28
N ILE A 196 12.51 14.53 -0.73
CA ILE A 196 13.10 15.27 -1.88
C ILE A 196 13.66 16.61 -1.41
N ARG A 197 12.92 17.37 -0.62
CA ARG A 197 13.30 18.69 -0.10
C ARG A 197 14.58 18.64 0.73
N PHE A 198 14.76 17.59 1.53
CA PHE A 198 15.92 17.42 2.40
C PHE A 198 17.04 16.61 1.75
N HIS A 199 17.03 16.45 0.42
CA HIS A 199 18.05 15.75 -0.36
C HIS A 199 18.31 14.31 0.08
N ASN A 200 17.25 13.62 0.53
CA ASN A 200 17.29 12.23 0.95
C ASN A 200 16.21 11.40 0.19
N PRO A 201 16.25 11.39 -1.15
CA PRO A 201 15.16 10.84 -1.96
C PRO A 201 15.01 9.35 -1.76
N ALA A 202 13.75 8.90 -1.82
CA ALA A 202 13.42 7.49 -1.79
C ALA A 202 13.91 6.75 -3.05
N THR A 203 14.29 5.49 -2.88
CA THR A 203 14.58 4.58 -4.00
C THR A 203 13.28 4.00 -4.56
N VAL A 204 13.17 3.87 -5.88
CA VAL A 204 12.01 3.30 -6.56
C VAL A 204 12.38 1.97 -7.21
N LYS A 205 11.64 0.90 -6.89
CA LYS A 205 11.77 -0.43 -7.52
C LYS A 205 10.51 -0.75 -8.31
N VAL A 206 10.64 -0.86 -9.63
CA VAL A 206 9.50 -1.16 -10.52
C VAL A 206 9.24 -2.66 -10.50
N HIS A 207 8.02 -3.02 -10.13
CA HIS A 207 7.50 -4.39 -10.18
C HIS A 207 6.79 -4.65 -11.51
N SER A 208 7.03 -5.82 -12.10
CA SER A 208 6.45 -6.22 -13.40
C SER A 208 5.43 -7.36 -13.31
N GLY A 209 5.20 -7.90 -12.11
CA GLY A 209 4.24 -8.97 -11.86
C GLY A 209 2.81 -8.48 -11.67
N TYR A 210 2.03 -9.20 -10.86
CA TYR A 210 0.65 -8.85 -10.57
C TYR A 210 0.57 -7.78 -9.47
N TRP A 211 -0.25 -6.76 -9.73
CA TRP A 211 -0.61 -5.74 -8.74
C TRP A 211 -2.01 -5.20 -8.98
N LEU A 212 -2.79 -5.08 -7.92
CA LEU A 212 -4.11 -4.49 -7.91
C LEU A 212 -4.38 -3.81 -6.57
N ASP A 213 -4.73 -2.52 -6.60
CA ASP A 213 -5.29 -1.77 -5.48
C ASP A 213 -6.81 -1.87 -5.52
N ILE A 214 -7.42 -2.48 -4.50
CA ILE A 214 -8.88 -2.67 -4.45
C ILE A 214 -9.52 -1.42 -3.86
N GLY A 215 -9.58 -0.37 -4.66
CA GLY A 215 -10.10 0.93 -4.25
C GLY A 215 -11.57 1.18 -4.55
N ARG A 216 -12.13 0.52 -5.55
CA ARG A 216 -13.47 0.74 -6.11
C ARG A 216 -14.15 -0.60 -6.44
N PRO A 217 -15.49 -0.62 -6.67
CA PRO A 217 -16.20 -1.84 -7.07
C PRO A 217 -15.60 -2.54 -8.29
N ASP A 218 -15.23 -1.80 -9.34
CA ASP A 218 -14.62 -2.37 -10.55
C ASP A 218 -13.28 -3.09 -10.25
N ASP A 219 -12.47 -2.51 -9.34
CA ASP A 219 -11.22 -3.15 -8.89
C ASP A 219 -11.51 -4.44 -8.12
N TYR A 220 -12.58 -4.44 -7.33
CA TYR A 220 -13.02 -5.61 -6.57
C TYR A 220 -13.51 -6.73 -7.48
N GLU A 221 -14.36 -6.42 -8.45
CA GLU A 221 -14.83 -7.40 -9.45
C GLU A 221 -13.66 -7.99 -10.23
N LYS A 222 -12.70 -7.13 -10.62
CA LYS A 222 -11.47 -7.57 -11.27
C LYS A 222 -10.65 -8.49 -10.37
N ALA A 223 -10.49 -8.18 -9.08
CA ALA A 223 -9.79 -9.01 -8.12
C ALA A 223 -10.41 -10.41 -8.00
N CYS A 224 -11.73 -10.49 -7.85
CA CYS A 224 -12.45 -11.76 -7.78
C CYS A 224 -12.22 -12.61 -9.05
N LYS A 225 -12.38 -12.00 -10.22
CA LYS A 225 -12.14 -12.67 -11.51
C LYS A 225 -10.70 -13.15 -11.65
N ASP A 226 -9.72 -12.32 -11.29
CA ASP A 226 -8.31 -12.67 -11.42
C ASP A 226 -7.91 -13.83 -10.49
N VAL A 227 -8.58 -13.96 -9.31
CA VAL A 227 -8.41 -15.11 -8.41
C VAL A 227 -9.06 -16.37 -8.98
N GLU A 228 -10.30 -16.29 -9.49
CA GLU A 228 -10.99 -17.40 -10.15
C GLU A 228 -10.17 -17.95 -11.35
N GLU A 229 -9.61 -17.05 -12.14
CA GLU A 229 -8.77 -17.36 -13.30
C GLU A 229 -7.32 -17.76 -12.92
N LYS A 230 -7.00 -17.83 -11.61
CA LYS A 230 -5.68 -18.21 -11.07
C LYS A 230 -4.52 -17.32 -11.58
N LYS A 231 -4.81 -16.05 -11.90
CA LYS A 231 -3.77 -15.06 -12.27
C LYS A 231 -2.92 -14.65 -11.08
N ILE A 232 -3.48 -14.74 -9.89
CA ILE A 232 -2.75 -14.59 -8.62
C ILE A 232 -2.96 -15.85 -7.79
N ARG A 233 -1.89 -16.35 -7.17
CA ARG A 233 -1.95 -17.42 -6.17
C ARG A 233 -2.11 -16.80 -4.80
N ILE A 234 -3.20 -17.15 -4.16
CA ILE A 234 -3.53 -16.73 -2.81
C ILE A 234 -3.04 -17.77 -1.79
#